data_88bc982ab127a8d41939db7c7a332966
#
_entry.id   88bc982ab127a8d41939db7c7a332966
#
_cell.length_a   1.000
_cell.length_b   1.000
_cell.length_c   1.000
_cell.angle_alpha   90.00
_cell.angle_beta   90.00
_cell.angle_gamma   90.00
#
_symmetry.space_group_name_H-M   'P 1'
#
loop_
_entity.id
_entity.type
_entity.pdbx_description
1 polymer ?
#
loop_
_entity_poly.entity_id
_entity_poly.type
_entity_poly.pdbx_seq_one_letter_code
_entity_poly.pdbx_strand_id
1 'polypeptide(L)'
;MNEKEDIMDNKRVLIIYTGGTIGMKATQQGYRPAPDFLDSELKSIPDLMREDFPEWELYEMYPLLDSSNMTLKEWNEIARVIYENYDRYCGFVVLHGTDTMAYTASALSFILRGLNKPVVLTGSQIPLSEIRSDGRDNLITSILIASEGVANEVCLYFSGRLLRGNRAMKMSADGLVAFKSPNYPLLAEVGIEIRYNRDAILKRGEDVKLEYLPFHEVPIGVLKVFPGIQFGLFEEIMTEKLSGIVLETFGAGNIPGGGGELLPIIKKAFSSGSVITVCSQCPMGTVTLGAYETSSSLKGAGAVSGKDMTTEAAVAKLYHLFSLELSKEEIKKMMEKNIAGELT
;
A
#
# COMPACT_ATOMS: atom_id res chain seq x y z
N MET A 1 22.65 -32.13 20.16
CA MET A 1 21.35 -31.80 19.53
C MET A 1 21.47 -30.35 19.13
N ASN A 2 21.43 -30.05 17.83
CA ASN A 2 21.86 -28.79 17.27
C ASN A 2 20.72 -27.75 17.33
N GLU A 3 20.98 -26.60 17.95
CA GLU A 3 20.10 -25.41 17.88
C GLU A 3 19.74 -24.97 16.45
N LYS A 4 20.45 -25.50 15.43
CA LYS A 4 20.13 -25.29 14.02
C LYS A 4 18.96 -26.15 13.50
N GLU A 5 18.65 -27.28 14.14
CA GLU A 5 17.51 -28.14 13.73
C GLU A 5 16.17 -27.61 14.25
N ASP A 6 16.15 -26.98 15.43
CA ASP A 6 14.91 -26.38 15.99
C ASP A 6 14.47 -25.08 15.25
N ILE A 7 15.39 -24.44 14.50
CA ILE A 7 15.08 -23.21 13.73
C ILE A 7 14.45 -23.53 12.36
N MET A 8 14.58 -24.73 11.84
CA MET A 8 13.98 -25.14 10.56
C MET A 8 12.51 -25.58 10.68
N ASP A 9 12.02 -25.87 11.88
CA ASP A 9 10.76 -26.58 12.10
C ASP A 9 9.48 -25.71 11.99
N ASN A 10 9.56 -24.42 11.59
CA ASN A 10 8.37 -23.57 11.45
C ASN A 10 8.49 -22.46 10.38
N LYS A 11 9.16 -22.73 9.27
CA LYS A 11 9.28 -21.76 8.14
C LYS A 11 8.15 -21.93 7.13
N ARG A 12 6.90 -21.91 7.58
CA ARG A 12 5.74 -21.96 6.70
C ARG A 12 5.24 -20.56 6.38
N VAL A 13 5.06 -20.26 5.08
CA VAL A 13 4.53 -18.99 4.55
C VAL A 13 3.10 -19.20 4.06
N LEU A 14 2.18 -18.30 4.41
CA LEU A 14 0.86 -18.28 3.80
C LEU A 14 0.86 -17.38 2.57
N ILE A 15 0.53 -17.96 1.42
CA ILE A 15 0.28 -17.24 0.17
C ILE A 15 -1.21 -16.93 0.09
N ILE A 16 -1.57 -15.65 0.04
CA ILE A 16 -2.96 -15.19 -0.08
C ILE A 16 -3.14 -14.70 -1.52
N TYR A 17 -3.94 -15.40 -2.31
CA TYR A 17 -4.22 -15.04 -3.69
C TYR A 17 -5.54 -14.28 -3.79
N THR A 18 -5.45 -13.03 -4.20
CA THR A 18 -6.60 -12.13 -4.34
C THR A 18 -7.11 -12.04 -5.78
N GLY A 19 -6.34 -12.57 -6.73
CA GLY A 19 -6.54 -12.41 -8.17
C GLY A 19 -5.36 -11.70 -8.84
N GLY A 20 -5.62 -10.98 -9.92
CA GLY A 20 -4.60 -10.26 -10.68
C GLY A 20 -3.88 -11.12 -11.71
N THR A 21 -3.04 -10.47 -12.51
CA THR A 21 -2.41 -11.02 -13.72
C THR A 21 -1.64 -12.31 -13.49
N ILE A 22 -0.98 -12.45 -12.32
CA ILE A 22 -0.11 -13.60 -12.03
C ILE A 22 -0.82 -14.96 -12.18
N GLY A 23 -2.07 -15.07 -11.75
CA GLY A 23 -2.87 -16.30 -11.83
C GLY A 23 -3.92 -16.27 -12.94
N MET A 24 -3.81 -15.40 -13.93
CA MET A 24 -4.72 -15.34 -15.05
C MET A 24 -4.41 -16.41 -16.10
N LYS A 25 -5.46 -16.93 -16.71
CA LYS A 25 -5.41 -17.84 -17.85
C LYS A 25 -5.87 -17.14 -19.12
N ALA A 26 -5.21 -17.41 -20.24
CA ALA A 26 -5.64 -16.94 -21.55
C ALA A 26 -6.99 -17.57 -21.94
N THR A 27 -7.94 -16.73 -22.36
CA THR A 27 -9.25 -17.12 -22.89
C THR A 27 -9.49 -16.45 -24.24
N GLN A 28 -10.53 -16.85 -24.95
CA GLN A 28 -10.92 -16.18 -26.22
C GLN A 28 -11.28 -14.69 -26.03
N GLN A 29 -11.59 -14.26 -24.80
CA GLN A 29 -11.98 -12.89 -24.45
C GLN A 29 -10.88 -12.12 -23.70
N GLY A 30 -9.63 -12.63 -23.69
CA GLY A 30 -8.51 -12.08 -22.94
C GLY A 30 -8.16 -12.88 -21.67
N TYR A 31 -7.24 -12.34 -20.88
CA TYR A 31 -6.83 -12.99 -19.64
C TYR A 31 -7.88 -12.83 -18.55
N ARG A 32 -8.14 -13.90 -17.78
CA ARG A 32 -9.05 -13.88 -16.63
C ARG A 32 -8.51 -14.71 -15.47
N PRO A 33 -8.72 -14.31 -14.22
CA PRO A 33 -8.48 -15.16 -13.05
C PRO A 33 -9.32 -16.43 -13.16
N ALA A 34 -8.71 -17.58 -12.84
CA ALA A 34 -9.39 -18.89 -12.87
C ALA A 34 -9.19 -19.55 -11.51
N PRO A 35 -10.28 -19.92 -10.79
CA PRO A 35 -10.20 -20.66 -9.54
C PRO A 35 -9.42 -21.98 -9.71
N ASP A 36 -8.70 -22.39 -8.67
CA ASP A 36 -7.87 -23.62 -8.61
C ASP A 36 -6.73 -23.68 -9.64
N PHE A 37 -6.64 -22.71 -10.55
CA PHE A 37 -5.61 -22.69 -11.59
C PHE A 37 -4.24 -22.38 -11.01
N LEU A 38 -4.17 -21.40 -10.11
CA LEU A 38 -2.89 -20.97 -9.52
C LEU A 38 -2.23 -22.10 -8.71
N ASP A 39 -2.99 -22.87 -7.93
CA ASP A 39 -2.44 -23.99 -7.15
C ASP A 39 -1.71 -25.01 -8.04
N SER A 40 -2.32 -25.36 -9.19
CA SER A 40 -1.68 -26.26 -10.15
C SER A 40 -0.42 -25.68 -10.79
N GLU A 41 -0.42 -24.37 -11.10
CA GLU A 41 0.75 -23.68 -11.64
C GLU A 41 1.89 -23.62 -10.61
N LEU A 42 1.59 -23.31 -9.36
CA LEU A 42 2.60 -23.25 -8.27
C LEU A 42 3.26 -24.62 -8.07
N LYS A 43 2.49 -25.69 -8.02
CA LYS A 43 2.99 -27.07 -7.89
C LYS A 43 3.81 -27.53 -9.10
N SER A 44 3.67 -26.89 -10.25
CA SER A 44 4.47 -27.15 -11.44
C SER A 44 5.85 -26.48 -11.43
N ILE A 45 6.08 -25.52 -10.54
CA ILE A 45 7.37 -24.82 -10.41
C ILE A 45 8.34 -25.66 -9.57
N PRO A 46 9.42 -26.23 -10.18
CA PRO A 46 10.31 -27.14 -9.44
C PRO A 46 10.98 -26.51 -8.24
N ASP A 47 11.27 -25.20 -8.28
CA ASP A 47 11.92 -24.46 -7.19
C ASP A 47 11.06 -24.46 -5.92
N LEU A 48 9.74 -24.33 -6.05
CA LEU A 48 8.80 -24.32 -4.91
C LEU A 48 8.61 -25.70 -4.27
N MET A 49 9.05 -26.76 -4.94
CA MET A 49 8.91 -28.16 -4.49
C MET A 49 10.21 -28.74 -3.92
N ARG A 50 11.25 -27.92 -3.77
CA ARG A 50 12.56 -28.34 -3.22
C ARG A 50 12.45 -28.51 -1.70
N GLU A 51 13.13 -29.50 -1.15
CA GLU A 51 13.18 -29.74 0.31
C GLU A 51 13.86 -28.60 1.10
N ASP A 52 14.76 -27.85 0.45
CA ASP A 52 15.45 -26.69 1.05
C ASP A 52 14.72 -25.37 0.84
N PHE A 53 13.53 -25.38 0.20
CA PHE A 53 12.66 -24.20 0.05
C PHE A 53 11.68 -24.10 1.21
N PRO A 54 11.30 -22.87 1.66
CA PRO A 54 10.31 -22.70 2.72
C PRO A 54 8.98 -23.38 2.39
N GLU A 55 8.37 -24.05 3.37
CA GLU A 55 7.02 -24.57 3.18
C GLU A 55 6.04 -23.45 2.91
N TRP A 56 5.06 -23.70 2.08
CA TRP A 56 4.02 -22.73 1.77
C TRP A 56 2.64 -23.37 1.70
N GLU A 57 1.64 -22.55 1.97
CA GLU A 57 0.23 -22.93 1.85
C GLU A 57 -0.50 -21.83 1.07
N LEU A 58 -1.40 -22.20 0.18
CA LEU A 58 -2.18 -21.26 -0.64
C LEU A 58 -3.58 -21.08 -0.05
N TYR A 59 -3.96 -19.83 0.16
CA TYR A 59 -5.32 -19.41 0.47
C TYR A 59 -5.86 -18.58 -0.69
N GLU A 60 -6.83 -19.09 -1.42
CA GLU A 60 -7.51 -18.34 -2.50
C GLU A 60 -8.69 -17.56 -1.92
N MET A 61 -8.73 -16.26 -2.14
CA MET A 61 -9.89 -15.43 -1.82
C MET A 61 -10.99 -15.66 -2.86
N TYR A 62 -12.23 -15.59 -2.42
CA TYR A 62 -13.35 -15.73 -3.32
C TYR A 62 -14.34 -14.56 -3.19
N PRO A 63 -14.77 -13.96 -4.33
CA PRO A 63 -14.29 -14.19 -5.70
C PRO A 63 -12.87 -13.65 -5.93
N LEU A 64 -12.14 -14.26 -6.89
CA LEU A 64 -10.90 -13.67 -7.39
C LEU A 64 -11.19 -12.39 -8.16
N LEU A 65 -10.42 -11.33 -7.89
CA LEU A 65 -10.70 -10.00 -8.42
C LEU A 65 -9.61 -9.51 -9.38
N ASP A 66 -10.02 -8.73 -10.35
CA ASP A 66 -9.15 -7.73 -10.92
C ASP A 66 -8.91 -6.63 -9.87
N SER A 67 -7.66 -6.20 -9.70
CA SER A 67 -7.31 -5.20 -8.67
C SER A 67 -8.01 -3.86 -8.84
N SER A 68 -8.50 -3.53 -10.04
CA SER A 68 -9.34 -2.35 -10.30
C SER A 68 -10.68 -2.38 -9.55
N ASN A 69 -11.11 -3.55 -9.09
CA ASN A 69 -12.34 -3.76 -8.34
C ASN A 69 -12.11 -3.89 -6.81
N MET A 70 -10.89 -3.65 -6.34
CA MET A 70 -10.59 -3.64 -4.89
C MET A 70 -11.34 -2.52 -4.18
N THR A 71 -11.91 -2.85 -3.02
CA THR A 71 -12.59 -1.92 -2.12
C THR A 71 -12.10 -2.09 -0.68
N LEU A 72 -12.65 -1.32 0.24
CA LEU A 72 -12.36 -1.46 1.67
C LEU A 72 -12.65 -2.86 2.21
N LYS A 73 -13.69 -3.51 1.66
CA LYS A 73 -14.09 -4.86 2.05
C LYS A 73 -12.97 -5.86 1.82
N GLU A 74 -12.35 -5.81 0.64
CA GLU A 74 -11.25 -6.72 0.30
C GLU A 74 -9.99 -6.40 1.08
N TRP A 75 -9.66 -5.12 1.34
CA TRP A 75 -8.54 -4.76 2.22
C TRP A 75 -8.73 -5.30 3.63
N ASN A 76 -9.92 -5.13 4.21
CA ASN A 76 -10.24 -5.69 5.52
C ASN A 76 -10.19 -7.22 5.53
N GLU A 77 -10.66 -7.87 4.46
CA GLU A 77 -10.65 -9.33 4.34
C GLU A 77 -9.22 -9.89 4.25
N ILE A 78 -8.34 -9.29 3.43
CA ILE A 78 -6.92 -9.68 3.36
C ILE A 78 -6.28 -9.54 4.74
N ALA A 79 -6.50 -8.42 5.41
CA ALA A 79 -5.96 -8.17 6.73
C ALA A 79 -6.51 -9.16 7.78
N ARG A 80 -7.81 -9.49 7.71
CA ARG A 80 -8.45 -10.48 8.59
C ARG A 80 -7.83 -11.86 8.43
N VAL A 81 -7.62 -12.32 7.18
CA VAL A 81 -6.97 -13.60 6.89
C VAL A 81 -5.56 -13.64 7.49
N ILE A 82 -4.78 -12.56 7.34
CA ILE A 82 -3.45 -12.45 7.94
C ILE A 82 -3.54 -12.51 9.46
N TYR A 83 -4.43 -11.72 10.07
CA TYR A 83 -4.60 -11.64 11.52
C TYR A 83 -4.99 -12.98 12.14
N GLU A 84 -5.99 -13.67 11.58
CA GLU A 84 -6.50 -14.95 12.08
C GLU A 84 -5.47 -16.10 11.94
N ASN A 85 -4.52 -15.97 11.00
CA ASN A 85 -3.49 -16.97 10.75
C ASN A 85 -2.11 -16.58 11.27
N TYR A 86 -2.02 -15.45 12.00
CA TYR A 86 -0.73 -14.83 12.33
C TYR A 86 0.22 -15.75 13.08
N ASP A 87 -0.27 -16.53 14.02
CA ASP A 87 0.57 -17.41 14.85
C ASP A 87 0.99 -18.71 14.14
N ARG A 88 0.31 -19.08 13.04
CA ARG A 88 0.55 -20.31 12.29
C ARG A 88 1.67 -20.23 11.26
N TYR A 89 2.01 -19.02 10.80
CA TYR A 89 2.96 -18.80 9.72
C TYR A 89 4.06 -17.84 10.14
N CYS A 90 5.27 -18.02 9.56
CA CYS A 90 6.41 -17.12 9.80
C CYS A 90 6.35 -15.83 9.00
N GLY A 91 5.56 -15.78 7.93
CA GLY A 91 5.37 -14.63 7.07
C GLY A 91 4.22 -14.85 6.08
N PHE A 92 3.87 -13.80 5.35
CA PHE A 92 2.72 -13.77 4.44
C PHE A 92 3.13 -13.20 3.09
N VAL A 93 2.64 -13.79 2.01
CA VAL A 93 2.76 -13.27 0.66
C VAL A 93 1.36 -13.01 0.12
N VAL A 94 1.09 -11.78 -0.34
CA VAL A 94 -0.20 -11.43 -0.95
C VAL A 94 0.01 -11.28 -2.46
N LEU A 95 -0.54 -12.22 -3.23
CA LEU A 95 -0.55 -12.15 -4.69
C LEU A 95 -1.71 -11.27 -5.15
N HIS A 96 -1.37 -10.17 -5.83
CA HIS A 96 -2.28 -9.07 -6.09
C HIS A 96 -2.10 -8.53 -7.52
N GLY A 97 -3.16 -8.00 -8.12
CA GLY A 97 -3.05 -7.26 -9.37
C GLY A 97 -2.28 -5.94 -9.19
N THR A 98 -1.51 -5.55 -10.21
CA THR A 98 -0.54 -4.45 -10.05
C THR A 98 -1.15 -3.05 -9.96
N ASP A 99 -2.39 -2.83 -10.48
CA ASP A 99 -2.95 -1.48 -10.61
C ASP A 99 -3.21 -0.79 -9.26
N THR A 100 -3.71 -1.53 -8.27
CA THR A 100 -4.02 -0.99 -6.95
C THR A 100 -3.17 -1.61 -5.82
N MET A 101 -2.10 -2.34 -6.16
CA MET A 101 -1.23 -3.00 -5.18
C MET A 101 -0.65 -2.01 -4.15
N ALA A 102 -0.24 -0.82 -4.58
CA ALA A 102 0.29 0.22 -3.69
C ALA A 102 -0.78 0.77 -2.71
N TYR A 103 -2.05 0.85 -3.15
CA TYR A 103 -3.17 1.19 -2.26
C TYR A 103 -3.40 0.11 -1.23
N THR A 104 -3.44 -1.16 -1.65
CA THR A 104 -3.61 -2.30 -0.73
C THR A 104 -2.44 -2.40 0.26
N ALA A 105 -1.20 -2.22 -0.20
CA ALA A 105 -0.02 -2.22 0.67
C ALA A 105 -0.08 -1.07 1.70
N SER A 106 -0.53 0.11 1.27
CA SER A 106 -0.76 1.24 2.18
C SER A 106 -1.86 0.94 3.19
N ALA A 107 -3.00 0.41 2.75
CA ALA A 107 -4.11 0.06 3.64
C ALA A 107 -3.71 -0.97 4.70
N LEU A 108 -3.08 -2.07 4.29
CA LEU A 108 -2.61 -3.12 5.21
C LEU A 108 -1.60 -2.59 6.24
N SER A 109 -0.77 -1.60 5.87
CA SER A 109 0.18 -0.96 6.80
C SER A 109 -0.50 -0.24 7.97
N PHE A 110 -1.75 0.21 7.78
CA PHE A 110 -2.55 0.86 8.83
C PHE A 110 -3.52 -0.11 9.52
N ILE A 111 -4.09 -1.08 8.80
CA ILE A 111 -5.01 -2.07 9.37
C ILE A 111 -4.28 -3.04 10.30
N LEU A 112 -3.04 -3.45 9.92
CA LEU A 112 -2.22 -4.40 10.68
C LEU A 112 -1.12 -3.65 11.44
N ARG A 113 -1.43 -3.20 12.64
CA ARG A 113 -0.47 -2.50 13.50
C ARG A 113 0.29 -3.49 14.39
N GLY A 114 1.57 -3.26 14.57
CA GLY A 114 2.37 -4.11 15.46
C GLY A 114 2.88 -5.41 14.82
N LEU A 115 2.97 -5.48 13.48
CA LEU A 115 3.55 -6.64 12.79
C LEU A 115 4.97 -6.94 13.28
N ASN A 116 5.26 -8.19 13.63
CA ASN A 116 6.60 -8.73 13.87
C ASN A 116 6.99 -9.82 12.87
N LYS A 117 6.23 -9.93 11.77
CA LYS A 117 6.45 -10.84 10.65
C LYS A 117 6.26 -10.07 9.34
N PRO A 118 6.97 -10.44 8.25
CA PRO A 118 6.78 -9.78 6.96
C PRO A 118 5.40 -10.07 6.36
N VAL A 119 4.81 -9.05 5.73
CA VAL A 119 3.66 -9.19 4.83
C VAL A 119 4.10 -8.62 3.49
N VAL A 120 4.38 -9.48 2.51
CA VAL A 120 4.98 -9.09 1.22
C VAL A 120 3.92 -9.13 0.13
N LEU A 121 3.54 -7.97 -0.40
CA LEU A 121 2.70 -7.91 -1.59
C LEU A 121 3.56 -8.07 -2.84
N THR A 122 3.07 -8.87 -3.78
CA THR A 122 3.70 -9.05 -5.09
C THR A 122 2.67 -9.46 -6.15
N GLY A 123 3.12 -9.61 -7.37
CA GLY A 123 2.30 -10.01 -8.53
C GLY A 123 3.17 -10.08 -9.78
N SER A 124 2.55 -9.94 -10.94
CA SER A 124 3.29 -9.90 -12.20
C SER A 124 2.65 -8.96 -13.20
N GLN A 125 3.45 -8.49 -14.16
CA GLN A 125 2.95 -7.81 -15.36
C GLN A 125 2.54 -8.83 -16.44
N ILE A 126 3.16 -10.01 -16.43
CA ILE A 126 2.89 -11.08 -17.38
C ILE A 126 2.38 -12.30 -16.61
N PRO A 127 1.28 -12.96 -17.04
CA PRO A 127 0.76 -14.16 -16.37
C PRO A 127 1.81 -15.24 -16.15
N LEU A 128 1.71 -15.98 -15.04
CA LEU A 128 2.70 -17.00 -14.67
C LEU A 128 2.82 -18.11 -15.73
N SER A 129 1.73 -18.43 -16.42
CA SER A 129 1.66 -19.40 -17.51
C SER A 129 2.34 -18.96 -18.81
N GLU A 130 2.71 -17.69 -18.93
CA GLU A 130 3.30 -17.16 -20.16
C GLU A 130 4.83 -17.26 -20.18
N ILE A 131 5.39 -17.35 -21.40
CA ILE A 131 6.83 -17.41 -21.66
C ILE A 131 7.51 -16.17 -21.18
N ARG A 132 8.18 -15.68 -20.53
CA ARG A 132 8.78 -14.40 -20.07
C ARG A 132 8.04 -13.81 -18.88
N SER A 133 7.25 -14.63 -18.17
CA SER A 133 6.62 -14.14 -16.94
C SER A 133 7.66 -13.65 -15.94
N ASP A 134 7.43 -12.46 -15.42
CA ASP A 134 8.14 -11.90 -14.26
C ASP A 134 7.59 -12.46 -12.93
N GLY A 135 6.45 -13.15 -12.99
CA GLY A 135 5.74 -13.65 -11.81
C GLY A 135 6.49 -14.73 -11.05
N ARG A 136 7.26 -15.57 -11.73
CA ARG A 136 8.02 -16.66 -11.09
C ARG A 136 9.08 -16.12 -10.13
N ASP A 137 9.92 -15.21 -10.60
CA ASP A 137 10.98 -14.61 -9.78
C ASP A 137 10.40 -13.75 -8.66
N ASN A 138 9.33 -13.00 -8.97
CA ASN A 138 8.64 -12.17 -7.98
C ASN A 138 8.05 -13.04 -6.85
N LEU A 139 7.42 -14.15 -7.17
CA LEU A 139 6.82 -15.06 -6.20
C LEU A 139 7.88 -15.78 -5.34
N ILE A 140 8.86 -16.45 -5.97
CA ILE A 140 9.91 -17.20 -5.27
C ILE A 140 10.63 -16.28 -4.28
N THR A 141 11.06 -15.12 -4.75
CA THR A 141 11.77 -14.17 -3.89
C THR A 141 10.89 -13.61 -2.77
N SER A 142 9.60 -13.37 -3.03
CA SER A 142 8.67 -12.92 -1.98
C SER A 142 8.49 -13.95 -0.88
N ILE A 143 8.42 -15.24 -1.21
CA ILE A 143 8.34 -16.32 -0.21
C ILE A 143 9.63 -16.39 0.61
N LEU A 144 10.79 -16.27 -0.02
CA LEU A 144 12.08 -16.23 0.70
C LEU A 144 12.13 -15.05 1.67
N ILE A 145 11.80 -13.83 1.23
CA ILE A 145 11.76 -12.63 2.07
C ILE A 145 10.78 -12.82 3.25
N ALA A 146 9.60 -13.38 2.98
CA ALA A 146 8.60 -13.63 4.01
C ALA A 146 9.08 -14.65 5.06
N SER A 147 9.84 -15.67 4.64
CA SER A 147 10.38 -16.72 5.52
C SER A 147 11.60 -16.30 6.33
N GLU A 148 12.37 -15.31 5.86
CA GLU A 148 13.56 -14.84 6.55
C GLU A 148 13.26 -13.97 7.78
N GLY A 149 12.08 -13.34 7.83
CA GLY A 149 11.65 -12.57 9.00
C GLY A 149 12.48 -11.31 9.28
N VAL A 150 13.11 -10.72 8.26
CA VAL A 150 13.98 -9.54 8.43
C VAL A 150 13.18 -8.24 8.33
N ALA A 151 12.33 -8.11 7.32
CA ALA A 151 11.52 -6.90 7.08
C ALA A 151 10.11 -7.08 7.67
N ASN A 152 9.98 -6.92 8.99
CA ASN A 152 8.75 -7.18 9.75
C ASN A 152 7.74 -6.04 9.64
N GLU A 153 7.34 -5.74 8.43
CA GLU A 153 6.37 -4.69 8.06
C GLU A 153 5.61 -5.11 6.80
N VAL A 154 4.63 -4.33 6.38
CA VAL A 154 4.02 -4.50 5.07
C VAL A 154 4.98 -4.00 4.01
N CYS A 155 5.37 -4.89 3.10
CA CYS A 155 6.32 -4.63 2.02
C CYS A 155 5.66 -4.85 0.67
N LEU A 156 6.23 -4.23 -0.36
CA LEU A 156 5.93 -4.51 -1.76
C LEU A 156 7.22 -4.95 -2.44
N TYR A 157 7.25 -6.18 -2.93
CA TYR A 157 8.38 -6.71 -3.70
C TYR A 157 8.05 -6.78 -5.18
N PHE A 158 8.91 -6.22 -6.02
CA PHE A 158 8.76 -6.27 -7.47
C PHE A 158 10.10 -6.06 -8.20
N SER A 159 10.42 -6.91 -9.17
CA SER A 159 11.61 -6.77 -10.02
C SER A 159 12.90 -6.48 -9.25
N GLY A 160 13.25 -7.30 -8.27
CA GLY A 160 14.50 -7.22 -7.51
C GLY A 160 14.53 -6.12 -6.43
N ARG A 161 13.40 -5.49 -6.12
CA ARG A 161 13.32 -4.38 -5.16
C ARG A 161 12.26 -4.62 -4.10
N LEU A 162 12.66 -4.54 -2.83
CA LEU A 162 11.75 -4.55 -1.71
C LEU A 162 11.50 -3.11 -1.24
N LEU A 163 10.25 -2.70 -1.30
CA LEU A 163 9.77 -1.36 -0.94
C LEU A 163 8.95 -1.44 0.35
N ARG A 164 8.97 -0.39 1.17
CA ARG A 164 7.96 -0.23 2.21
C ARG A 164 6.59 -0.04 1.56
N GLY A 165 5.58 -0.80 1.99
CA GLY A 165 4.28 -0.85 1.34
C GLY A 165 3.61 0.52 1.19
N ASN A 166 3.56 1.31 2.26
CA ASN A 166 2.95 2.65 2.27
C ASN A 166 3.87 3.78 1.77
N ARG A 167 5.01 3.43 1.15
CA ARG A 167 5.91 4.37 0.46
C ARG A 167 6.02 4.05 -1.03
N ALA A 168 5.38 2.96 -1.46
CA ALA A 168 5.40 2.49 -2.83
C ALA A 168 4.33 3.16 -3.69
N MET A 169 4.63 3.33 -4.98
CA MET A 169 3.67 3.74 -5.99
C MET A 169 3.94 3.05 -7.33
N LYS A 170 2.90 2.85 -8.15
CA LYS A 170 3.03 2.29 -9.50
C LYS A 170 3.49 3.39 -10.45
N MET A 171 4.67 3.21 -11.05
CA MET A 171 5.31 4.18 -11.94
C MET A 171 5.16 3.83 -13.42
N SER A 172 4.90 2.57 -13.74
CA SER A 172 4.77 2.14 -15.14
C SER A 172 3.57 1.21 -15.30
N ALA A 173 2.84 1.39 -16.39
CA ALA A 173 1.73 0.54 -16.78
C ALA A 173 2.19 -0.73 -17.52
N ASP A 174 3.35 -0.70 -18.16
CA ASP A 174 3.84 -1.72 -19.10
C ASP A 174 5.25 -2.23 -18.80
N GLY A 175 6.04 -1.50 -18.03
CA GLY A 175 7.41 -1.89 -17.67
C GLY A 175 7.44 -2.94 -16.57
N LEU A 176 8.41 -3.86 -16.62
CA LEU A 176 8.58 -4.87 -15.56
C LEU A 176 9.05 -4.24 -14.24
N VAL A 177 9.81 -3.14 -14.27
CA VAL A 177 10.13 -2.34 -13.07
C VAL A 177 8.97 -1.38 -12.81
N ALA A 178 7.83 -1.93 -12.40
CA ALA A 178 6.58 -1.18 -12.33
C ALA A 178 6.44 -0.29 -11.10
N PHE A 179 7.14 -0.56 -10.01
CA PHE A 179 7.00 0.16 -8.73
C PHE A 179 8.28 0.88 -8.30
N LYS A 180 8.10 2.00 -7.59
CA LYS A 180 9.17 2.75 -6.93
C LYS A 180 8.69 3.27 -5.57
N SER A 181 9.65 3.62 -4.72
CA SER A 181 9.47 4.39 -3.48
C SER A 181 10.23 5.71 -3.63
N PRO A 182 9.59 6.78 -4.15
CA PRO A 182 10.31 7.99 -4.56
C PRO A 182 10.96 8.75 -3.41
N ASN A 183 10.35 8.73 -2.23
CA ASN A 183 10.77 9.51 -1.06
C ASN A 183 11.31 8.63 0.09
N TYR A 184 11.56 7.34 -0.16
CA TYR A 184 12.08 6.44 0.86
C TYR A 184 13.04 5.42 0.27
N PRO A 185 14.14 5.05 0.94
CA PRO A 185 15.08 4.07 0.43
C PRO A 185 14.44 2.68 0.30
N LEU A 186 15.05 1.83 -0.52
CA LEU A 186 14.68 0.42 -0.62
C LEU A 186 14.94 -0.29 0.72
N LEU A 187 14.05 -1.21 1.10
CA LEU A 187 14.24 -2.09 2.25
C LEU A 187 15.21 -3.23 1.93
N ALA A 188 15.22 -3.67 0.67
CA ALA A 188 16.24 -4.59 0.17
C ALA A 188 16.40 -4.47 -1.35
N GLU A 189 17.58 -4.84 -1.83
CA GLU A 189 17.89 -5.10 -3.23
C GLU A 189 18.23 -6.57 -3.41
N VAL A 190 17.67 -7.19 -4.45
CA VAL A 190 17.85 -8.61 -4.75
C VAL A 190 18.74 -8.77 -5.97
N GLY A 191 19.88 -9.40 -5.76
CA GLY A 191 20.82 -9.83 -6.77
C GLY A 191 21.11 -11.32 -6.59
N ILE A 192 22.38 -11.73 -6.51
CA ILE A 192 22.76 -13.09 -6.11
C ILE A 192 22.28 -13.37 -4.68
N GLU A 193 22.32 -12.34 -3.83
CA GLU A 193 21.87 -12.36 -2.44
C GLU A 193 20.80 -11.30 -2.22
N ILE A 194 19.96 -11.48 -1.20
CA ILE A 194 19.01 -10.47 -0.73
C ILE A 194 19.76 -9.54 0.23
N ARG A 195 20.00 -8.29 -0.19
CA ARG A 195 20.73 -7.30 0.61
C ARG A 195 19.76 -6.35 1.30
N TYR A 196 19.53 -6.57 2.58
CA TYR A 196 18.64 -5.74 3.39
C TYR A 196 19.30 -4.43 3.84
N ASN A 197 18.57 -3.32 3.70
CA ASN A 197 18.89 -2.04 4.31
C ASN A 197 18.26 -1.97 5.70
N ARG A 198 18.97 -2.49 6.71
CA ARG A 198 18.47 -2.60 8.09
C ARG A 198 18.14 -1.25 8.73
N ASP A 199 18.74 -0.15 8.26
CA ASP A 199 18.44 1.20 8.78
C ASP A 199 17.13 1.75 8.23
N ALA A 200 16.70 1.28 7.07
CA ALA A 200 15.41 1.63 6.47
C ALA A 200 14.24 0.79 7.01
N ILE A 201 14.48 -0.40 7.55
CA ILE A 201 13.43 -1.26 8.09
C ILE A 201 12.89 -0.69 9.40
N LEU A 202 11.57 -0.75 9.62
CA LEU A 202 10.92 -0.27 10.83
C LEU A 202 11.47 -1.02 12.07
N LYS A 203 12.05 -0.25 12.98
CA LYS A 203 12.47 -0.78 14.29
C LYS A 203 11.25 -0.82 15.21
N ARG A 204 10.93 -1.98 15.75
CA ARG A 204 9.81 -2.20 16.67
C ARG A 204 10.31 -2.67 18.02
N GLY A 205 9.57 -2.30 19.08
CA GLY A 205 9.82 -2.83 20.43
C GLY A 205 9.44 -4.32 20.52
N GLU A 206 10.09 -5.04 21.41
CA GLU A 206 9.92 -6.50 21.59
C GLU A 206 8.51 -6.90 22.08
N ASP A 207 7.78 -5.99 22.74
CA ASP A 207 6.47 -6.26 23.37
C ASP A 207 5.25 -5.76 22.55
N VAL A 208 5.43 -5.40 21.26
CA VAL A 208 4.33 -4.89 20.45
C VAL A 208 3.47 -6.04 19.93
N LYS A 209 2.19 -6.06 20.32
CA LYS A 209 1.22 -7.04 19.83
C LYS A 209 0.60 -6.58 18.52
N LEU A 210 0.26 -7.56 17.66
CA LEU A 210 -0.50 -7.30 16.46
C LEU A 210 -1.91 -6.82 16.81
N GLU A 211 -2.32 -5.71 16.23
CA GLU A 211 -3.68 -5.18 16.28
C GLU A 211 -4.31 -5.26 14.88
N TYR A 212 -5.58 -5.61 14.83
CA TYR A 212 -6.41 -5.58 13.63
C TYR A 212 -7.39 -4.41 13.73
N LEU A 213 -7.19 -3.40 12.88
CA LEU A 213 -7.92 -2.12 12.88
C LEU A 213 -8.61 -1.93 11.52
N PRO A 214 -9.76 -2.60 11.26
CA PRO A 214 -10.43 -2.57 9.97
C PRO A 214 -10.91 -1.17 9.62
N PHE A 215 -10.92 -0.84 8.33
CA PHE A 215 -11.47 0.41 7.84
C PHE A 215 -12.98 0.38 7.76
N HIS A 216 -13.60 1.52 8.11
CA HIS A 216 -15.02 1.77 7.92
C HIS A 216 -15.25 2.57 6.63
N GLU A 217 -16.45 2.44 6.05
CA GLU A 217 -16.85 3.24 4.90
C GLU A 217 -16.94 4.71 5.26
N VAL A 218 -16.11 5.53 4.61
CA VAL A 218 -16.09 6.98 4.74
C VAL A 218 -15.91 7.57 3.34
N PRO A 219 -16.67 8.58 2.95
CA PRO A 219 -16.50 9.19 1.64
C PRO A 219 -15.21 10.00 1.58
N ILE A 220 -14.20 9.45 0.87
CA ILE A 220 -12.90 10.09 0.62
C ILE A 220 -12.75 10.32 -0.88
N GLY A 221 -12.24 11.49 -1.25
CA GLY A 221 -11.97 11.86 -2.63
C GLY A 221 -10.54 12.34 -2.85
N VAL A 222 -10.04 12.17 -4.08
CA VAL A 222 -8.77 12.73 -4.54
C VAL A 222 -9.10 13.78 -5.61
N LEU A 223 -8.64 15.01 -5.42
CA LEU A 223 -8.78 16.09 -6.39
C LEU A 223 -7.40 16.53 -6.87
N LYS A 224 -7.14 16.35 -8.16
CA LYS A 224 -5.93 16.81 -8.82
C LYS A 224 -6.12 18.21 -9.39
N VAL A 225 -5.31 19.15 -8.90
CA VAL A 225 -5.32 20.54 -9.38
C VAL A 225 -4.63 20.64 -10.76
N PHE A 226 -5.20 21.41 -11.69
CA PHE A 226 -4.61 21.67 -13.00
C PHE A 226 -4.81 23.15 -13.41
N PRO A 227 -4.02 23.69 -14.35
CA PRO A 227 -4.22 25.07 -14.83
C PRO A 227 -5.60 25.27 -15.45
N GLY A 228 -6.34 26.26 -14.97
CA GLY A 228 -7.71 26.53 -15.44
C GLY A 228 -8.83 25.74 -14.71
N ILE A 229 -8.50 24.99 -13.65
CA ILE A 229 -9.52 24.32 -12.83
C ILE A 229 -10.49 25.36 -12.23
N GLN A 230 -11.78 25.09 -12.34
CA GLN A 230 -12.85 25.90 -11.76
C GLN A 230 -13.30 25.24 -10.45
N PHE A 231 -12.78 25.67 -9.33
CA PHE A 231 -13.04 25.04 -8.03
C PHE A 231 -14.50 25.08 -7.62
N GLY A 232 -15.27 26.08 -8.08
CA GLY A 232 -16.70 26.18 -7.82
C GLY A 232 -17.50 24.95 -8.27
N LEU A 233 -17.05 24.23 -9.32
CA LEU A 233 -17.67 23.00 -9.79
C LEU A 233 -17.55 21.84 -8.78
N PHE A 234 -16.61 21.91 -7.86
CA PHE A 234 -16.34 20.89 -6.86
C PHE A 234 -16.84 21.27 -5.47
N GLU A 235 -17.40 22.48 -5.30
CA GLU A 235 -17.76 23.02 -3.98
C GLU A 235 -18.71 22.08 -3.22
N GLU A 236 -19.84 21.71 -3.81
CA GLU A 236 -20.84 20.84 -3.16
C GLU A 236 -20.21 19.49 -2.77
N ILE A 237 -19.43 18.89 -3.68
CA ILE A 237 -18.76 17.60 -3.43
C ILE A 237 -17.80 17.72 -2.24
N MET A 238 -16.98 18.76 -2.21
CA MET A 238 -15.97 18.96 -1.17
C MET A 238 -16.59 19.33 0.18
N THR A 239 -17.70 20.07 0.20
CA THR A 239 -18.26 20.62 1.46
C THR A 239 -19.39 19.79 2.06
N GLU A 240 -20.06 18.93 1.26
CA GLU A 240 -21.28 18.23 1.69
C GLU A 240 -21.21 16.71 1.53
N LYS A 241 -20.35 16.21 0.64
CA LYS A 241 -20.33 14.79 0.30
C LYS A 241 -19.07 14.05 0.80
N LEU A 242 -17.95 14.73 0.95
CA LEU A 242 -16.68 14.11 1.32
C LEU A 242 -16.30 14.45 2.77
N SER A 243 -15.93 13.42 3.53
CA SER A 243 -15.34 13.58 4.88
C SER A 243 -13.82 13.77 4.81
N GLY A 244 -13.16 13.13 3.85
CA GLY A 244 -11.71 13.24 3.64
C GLY A 244 -11.40 13.63 2.18
N ILE A 245 -10.43 14.52 1.98
CA ILE A 245 -10.01 14.98 0.66
C ILE A 245 -8.49 14.98 0.60
N VAL A 246 -7.94 14.28 -0.39
CA VAL A 246 -6.54 14.42 -0.80
C VAL A 246 -6.50 15.41 -1.95
N LEU A 247 -5.86 16.56 -1.73
CA LEU A 247 -5.70 17.60 -2.74
C LEU A 247 -4.29 17.52 -3.33
N GLU A 248 -4.17 17.04 -4.57
CA GLU A 248 -2.90 16.99 -5.29
C GLU A 248 -2.59 18.34 -5.93
N THR A 249 -1.63 19.05 -5.35
CA THR A 249 -1.23 20.41 -5.72
C THR A 249 0.09 20.44 -6.49
N PHE A 250 0.46 21.60 -7.03
CA PHE A 250 1.73 21.76 -7.71
C PHE A 250 2.90 21.87 -6.73
N GLY A 251 4.01 21.21 -7.05
CA GLY A 251 5.26 21.34 -6.32
C GLY A 251 5.10 21.16 -4.79
N ALA A 252 5.52 22.12 -4.01
CA ALA A 252 5.51 22.06 -2.53
C ALA A 252 4.18 22.49 -1.89
N GLY A 253 3.07 22.52 -2.63
CA GLY A 253 1.75 22.90 -2.11
C GLY A 253 1.13 24.13 -2.80
N ASN A 254 1.54 24.45 -4.03
CA ASN A 254 1.02 25.60 -4.77
C ASN A 254 -0.30 25.30 -5.50
N ILE A 255 -1.16 26.31 -5.57
CA ILE A 255 -2.46 26.27 -6.25
C ILE A 255 -2.64 27.49 -7.17
N PRO A 256 -3.51 27.42 -8.22
CA PRO A 256 -3.76 28.54 -9.09
C PRO A 256 -4.36 29.75 -8.36
N GLY A 257 -4.03 30.97 -8.85
CA GLY A 257 -4.67 32.22 -8.45
C GLY A 257 -4.56 32.59 -6.99
N GLY A 258 -3.50 32.16 -6.29
CA GLY A 258 -3.36 32.42 -4.85
C GLY A 258 -4.47 31.80 -3.99
N GLY A 259 -5.24 30.87 -4.55
CA GLY A 259 -6.33 30.18 -3.87
C GLY A 259 -7.65 30.92 -3.79
N GLY A 260 -7.86 31.99 -4.59
CA GLY A 260 -9.04 32.87 -4.48
C GLY A 260 -10.39 32.16 -4.32
N GLU A 261 -10.76 31.26 -5.22
CA GLU A 261 -12.01 30.47 -5.11
C GLU A 261 -11.88 29.28 -4.16
N LEU A 262 -10.70 28.63 -4.11
CA LEU A 262 -10.49 27.41 -3.34
C LEU A 262 -10.48 27.64 -1.84
N LEU A 263 -9.91 28.73 -1.36
CA LEU A 263 -9.75 28.98 0.09
C LEU A 263 -11.10 29.06 0.85
N PRO A 264 -12.13 29.76 0.33
CA PRO A 264 -13.47 29.74 0.95
C PRO A 264 -14.07 28.34 0.99
N ILE A 265 -13.89 27.54 -0.08
CA ILE A 265 -14.39 26.17 -0.19
C ILE A 265 -13.70 25.28 0.85
N ILE A 266 -12.37 25.37 1.02
CA ILE A 266 -11.63 24.64 2.05
C ILE A 266 -12.12 25.00 3.45
N LYS A 267 -12.32 26.29 3.75
CA LYS A 267 -12.84 26.74 5.05
C LYS A 267 -14.24 26.18 5.32
N LYS A 268 -15.12 26.20 4.33
CA LYS A 268 -16.47 25.66 4.42
C LYS A 268 -16.44 24.13 4.62
N ALA A 269 -15.67 23.40 3.82
CA ALA A 269 -15.49 21.96 3.93
C ALA A 269 -14.98 21.56 5.31
N PHE A 270 -13.97 22.25 5.82
CA PHE A 270 -13.44 22.01 7.17
C PHE A 270 -14.49 22.31 8.25
N SER A 271 -15.26 23.39 8.12
CA SER A 271 -16.38 23.70 9.04
C SER A 271 -17.47 22.64 9.02
N SER A 272 -17.72 22.03 7.88
CA SER A 272 -18.66 20.90 7.70
C SER A 272 -18.13 19.55 8.20
N GLY A 273 -16.87 19.47 8.65
CA GLY A 273 -16.28 18.26 9.21
C GLY A 273 -15.28 17.55 8.30
N SER A 274 -15.07 18.02 7.07
CA SER A 274 -14.10 17.42 6.13
C SER A 274 -12.67 17.72 6.53
N VAL A 275 -11.76 16.77 6.30
CA VAL A 275 -10.31 16.93 6.47
C VAL A 275 -9.64 16.97 5.11
N ILE A 276 -8.91 18.03 4.81
CA ILE A 276 -8.23 18.23 3.53
C ILE A 276 -6.72 18.07 3.72
N THR A 277 -6.15 17.06 3.09
CA THR A 277 -4.72 16.76 3.09
C THR A 277 -4.13 17.15 1.76
N VAL A 278 -3.07 17.96 1.79
CA VAL A 278 -2.37 18.44 0.59
C VAL A 278 -1.19 17.55 0.28
N CYS A 279 -1.23 16.87 -0.87
CA CYS A 279 -0.13 16.10 -1.42
C CYS A 279 0.46 16.78 -2.66
N SER A 280 1.68 16.43 -3.04
CA SER A 280 2.31 16.92 -4.26
C SER A 280 1.92 16.04 -5.46
N GLN A 281 1.74 16.65 -6.62
CA GLN A 281 1.70 15.94 -7.90
C GLN A 281 3.08 15.42 -8.34
N CYS A 282 4.14 15.96 -7.74
CA CYS A 282 5.50 15.48 -7.98
C CYS A 282 5.71 14.20 -7.16
N PRO A 283 6.16 13.10 -7.77
CA PRO A 283 6.44 11.87 -7.03
C PRO A 283 7.52 12.02 -5.96
N MET A 284 8.45 12.96 -6.15
CA MET A 284 9.56 13.24 -5.21
C MET A 284 9.40 14.62 -4.58
N GLY A 285 9.72 14.71 -3.30
CA GLY A 285 9.74 15.95 -2.53
C GLY A 285 8.69 15.97 -1.42
N THR A 286 8.59 17.12 -0.77
CA THR A 286 7.76 17.31 0.44
C THR A 286 6.85 18.52 0.26
N VAL A 287 5.59 18.38 0.66
CA VAL A 287 4.67 19.51 0.80
C VAL A 287 4.98 20.25 2.10
N THR A 288 5.33 21.53 2.00
CA THR A 288 5.61 22.38 3.15
C THR A 288 4.64 23.56 3.17
N LEU A 289 3.50 23.36 3.85
CA LEU A 289 2.51 24.42 3.99
C LEU A 289 3.05 25.54 4.88
N GLY A 290 3.09 26.74 4.34
CA GLY A 290 3.63 27.91 5.02
C GLY A 290 4.98 28.42 4.49
N ALA A 291 5.61 27.69 3.55
CA ALA A 291 6.86 28.13 2.92
C ALA A 291 6.65 29.25 1.89
N TYR A 292 5.50 29.26 1.25
CA TYR A 292 5.11 30.27 0.24
C TYR A 292 3.75 30.89 0.62
N GLU A 293 3.45 32.08 0.12
CA GLU A 293 2.18 32.79 0.40
C GLU A 293 0.95 31.95 0.07
N THR A 294 0.94 31.28 -1.10
CA THR A 294 -0.15 30.40 -1.54
C THR A 294 -0.33 29.19 -0.62
N SER A 295 0.76 28.56 -0.19
CA SER A 295 0.73 27.41 0.71
C SER A 295 0.40 27.81 2.16
N SER A 296 0.78 29.03 2.58
CA SER A 296 0.37 29.61 3.88
C SER A 296 -1.13 29.84 3.92
N SER A 297 -1.74 30.27 2.84
CA SER A 297 -3.18 30.48 2.71
C SER A 297 -3.97 29.18 2.84
N LEU A 298 -3.49 28.07 2.26
CA LEU A 298 -4.09 26.73 2.41
C LEU A 298 -4.08 26.28 3.88
N LYS A 299 -2.96 26.44 4.57
CA LYS A 299 -2.85 26.13 6.00
C LYS A 299 -3.81 26.98 6.82
N GLY A 300 -3.87 28.29 6.56
CA GLY A 300 -4.81 29.22 7.22
C GLY A 300 -6.29 28.91 6.96
N ALA A 301 -6.60 28.26 5.83
CA ALA A 301 -7.95 27.78 5.51
C ALA A 301 -8.32 26.44 6.18
N GLY A 302 -7.37 25.74 6.82
CA GLY A 302 -7.61 24.51 7.55
C GLY A 302 -7.05 23.25 6.92
N ALA A 303 -6.39 23.32 5.76
CA ALA A 303 -5.73 22.18 5.14
C ALA A 303 -4.48 21.73 5.95
N VAL A 304 -4.16 20.45 5.89
CA VAL A 304 -2.96 19.86 6.50
C VAL A 304 -2.00 19.34 5.45
N SER A 305 -0.72 19.28 5.79
CA SER A 305 0.31 18.77 4.90
C SER A 305 0.30 17.24 4.86
N GLY A 306 0.31 16.66 3.66
CA GLY A 306 0.63 15.26 3.43
C GLY A 306 2.13 14.98 3.48
N LYS A 307 2.96 16.02 3.62
CA LYS A 307 4.42 15.95 3.61
C LYS A 307 4.93 15.22 2.37
N ASP A 308 5.66 14.12 2.56
CA ASP A 308 6.24 13.30 1.51
C ASP A 308 5.49 11.95 1.30
N MET A 309 4.26 11.85 1.82
CA MET A 309 3.39 10.69 1.57
C MET A 309 3.05 10.58 0.09
N THR A 310 2.88 9.33 -0.36
CA THR A 310 2.20 9.06 -1.64
C THR A 310 0.71 9.34 -1.49
N THR A 311 0.01 9.54 -2.61
CA THR A 311 -1.46 9.70 -2.60
C THR A 311 -2.14 8.45 -2.03
N GLU A 312 -1.63 7.26 -2.36
CA GLU A 312 -2.11 5.98 -1.86
C GLU A 312 -2.03 5.91 -0.33
N ALA A 313 -0.90 6.31 0.24
CA ALA A 313 -0.71 6.36 1.69
C ALA A 313 -1.62 7.40 2.35
N ALA A 314 -1.80 8.58 1.74
CA ALA A 314 -2.66 9.62 2.27
C ALA A 314 -4.14 9.20 2.31
N VAL A 315 -4.62 8.54 1.26
CA VAL A 315 -5.98 7.95 1.20
C VAL A 315 -6.16 6.89 2.28
N ALA A 316 -5.24 5.93 2.37
CA ALA A 316 -5.30 4.86 3.36
C ALA A 316 -5.24 5.40 4.80
N LYS A 317 -4.42 6.42 5.05
CA LYS A 317 -4.30 7.08 6.35
C LYS A 317 -5.58 7.82 6.75
N LEU A 318 -6.25 8.49 5.81
CA LEU A 318 -7.55 9.10 6.07
C LEU A 318 -8.59 8.04 6.46
N TYR A 319 -8.71 6.93 5.71
CA TYR A 319 -9.60 5.82 6.09
C TYR A 319 -9.29 5.31 7.50
N HIS A 320 -8.02 5.08 7.81
CA HIS A 320 -7.58 4.64 9.12
C HIS A 320 -8.02 5.60 10.23
N LEU A 321 -7.71 6.89 10.09
CA LEU A 321 -7.99 7.87 11.13
C LEU A 321 -9.49 8.12 11.34
N PHE A 322 -10.28 8.12 10.28
CA PHE A 322 -11.72 8.18 10.39
C PHE A 322 -12.33 6.94 11.03
N SER A 323 -11.70 5.77 10.88
CA SER A 323 -12.15 4.51 11.51
C SER A 323 -11.84 4.43 13.00
N LEU A 324 -11.01 5.33 13.54
CA LEU A 324 -10.65 5.40 14.97
C LEU A 324 -11.57 6.31 15.82
N GLU A 325 -12.68 6.77 15.26
CA GLU A 325 -13.64 7.66 15.94
C GLU A 325 -13.00 8.94 16.55
N LEU A 326 -11.94 9.45 15.92
CA LEU A 326 -11.25 10.66 16.31
C LEU A 326 -12.01 11.91 15.89
N SER A 327 -11.87 12.99 16.66
CA SER A 327 -12.33 14.32 16.23
C SER A 327 -11.54 14.80 15.00
N LYS A 328 -12.13 15.67 14.20
CA LYS A 328 -11.45 16.24 13.02
C LYS A 328 -10.13 16.95 13.36
N GLU A 329 -10.02 17.57 14.52
CA GLU A 329 -8.80 18.23 14.97
C GLU A 329 -7.69 17.20 15.30
N GLU A 330 -8.07 16.06 15.87
CA GLU A 330 -7.15 14.95 16.11
C GLU A 330 -6.72 14.31 14.80
N ILE A 331 -7.64 14.08 13.86
CA ILE A 331 -7.32 13.55 12.53
C ILE A 331 -6.30 14.47 11.83
N LYS A 332 -6.52 15.80 11.82
CA LYS A 332 -5.58 16.77 11.26
C LYS A 332 -4.19 16.63 11.85
N LYS A 333 -4.09 16.57 13.18
CA LYS A 333 -2.80 16.41 13.87
C LYS A 333 -2.14 15.09 13.51
N MET A 334 -2.92 14.02 13.43
CA MET A 334 -2.41 12.69 13.13
C MET A 334 -2.01 12.54 11.65
N MET A 335 -2.64 13.25 10.72
CA MET A 335 -2.23 13.26 9.32
C MET A 335 -0.78 13.72 9.13
N GLU A 336 -0.29 14.64 9.94
CA GLU A 336 1.08 15.17 9.87
C GLU A 336 2.12 14.37 10.72
N LYS A 337 1.68 13.32 11.45
CA LYS A 337 2.54 12.45 12.25
C LYS A 337 2.81 11.14 11.53
N ASN A 338 4.03 10.63 11.68
CA ASN A 338 4.36 9.27 11.23
C ASN A 338 3.68 8.24 12.15
N ILE A 339 2.87 7.36 11.59
CA ILE A 339 2.11 6.33 12.32
C ILE A 339 2.62 4.93 11.96
N ALA A 340 2.88 4.69 10.69
CA ALA A 340 3.22 3.38 10.14
C ALA A 340 4.44 3.42 9.18
N GLY A 341 5.25 4.48 9.24
CA GLY A 341 6.39 4.66 8.34
C GLY A 341 6.03 5.34 7.01
N GLU A 342 4.83 5.87 6.88
CA GLU A 342 4.26 6.44 5.65
C GLU A 342 4.83 7.83 5.29
N LEU A 343 5.44 8.52 6.23
CA LEU A 343 6.08 9.82 6.01
C LEU A 343 7.39 9.93 6.81
N THR A 344 8.24 10.88 6.41
CA THR A 344 9.54 11.14 7.04
C THR A 344 9.45 12.25 8.06
#